data_df5e93fd05690fd236e0fd924019e315
#
_entry.id   df5e93fd05690fd236e0fd924019e315
#
_cell.length_a   1.000
_cell.length_b   1.000
_cell.length_c   1.000
_cell.angle_alpha   90.00
_cell.angle_beta   90.00
_cell.angle_gamma   90.00
#
_symmetry.space_group_name_H-M   'P 1'
#
loop_
_entity.id
_entity.type
_entity.pdbx_description
1 polymer ?
#
loop_
_entity_poly.entity_id
_entity_poly.type
_entity_poly.pdbx_seq_one_letter_code
_entity_poly.pdbx_strand_id
1 'polypeptide(L)'
;MEREESGDPRVVKVDDMRVICKTAQWVLVLAGMLVLGSPAYGEEKYSVSGVLTFQEGEIVFVSLYTPDRFKDFKNKPLPPEPYTQVIELSPEQKKAGRAAFTFKGIPKGTYGVIAFRESKKNLKRDPSQYFKEPVSTYKMIAFSGNWSDIKIELNKDVRGIEIRF
;
A
#
# COMPACT_ATOMS: atom_id res chain seq x y z
N MET A 1 1.46 -9.20 -80.25
CA MET A 1 0.32 -8.51 -80.87
C MET A 1 -0.88 -8.87 -80.03
N GLU A 2 -1.53 -7.96 -79.53
CA GLU A 2 -2.78 -7.78 -78.77
C GLU A 2 -2.65 -7.09 -77.44
N ARG A 3 -3.40 -6.06 -77.39
CA ARG A 3 -3.56 -5.09 -76.31
C ARG A 3 -4.56 -5.63 -75.31
N GLU A 4 -4.28 -5.48 -74.04
CA GLU A 4 -5.29 -5.57 -73.02
C GLU A 4 -5.65 -4.17 -72.48
N GLU A 5 -6.93 -3.95 -72.44
CA GLU A 5 -7.58 -2.73 -72.01
C GLU A 5 -7.59 -2.63 -70.45
N SER A 6 -7.22 -1.46 -70.04
CA SER A 6 -7.31 -0.97 -68.65
C SER A 6 -8.77 -0.81 -68.24
N GLY A 7 -9.19 -1.53 -67.20
CA GLY A 7 -10.46 -1.35 -66.51
C GLY A 7 -10.44 -0.13 -65.61
N ASP A 8 -11.36 0.78 -65.83
CA ASP A 8 -11.60 2.03 -65.14
C ASP A 8 -11.97 1.82 -63.63
N PRO A 9 -11.30 2.40 -62.67
CA PRO A 9 -11.71 2.38 -61.29
C PRO A 9 -12.95 3.27 -61.10
N ARG A 10 -14.03 2.67 -60.64
CA ARG A 10 -15.31 3.34 -60.35
C ARG A 10 -15.12 4.48 -59.35
N VAL A 11 -15.42 5.64 -59.84
CA VAL A 11 -15.53 6.88 -59.02
C VAL A 11 -16.70 6.71 -58.05
N VAL A 12 -16.40 6.49 -56.80
CA VAL A 12 -17.41 6.51 -55.72
C VAL A 12 -17.81 7.99 -55.53
N LYS A 13 -19.07 8.30 -55.71
CA LYS A 13 -19.59 9.66 -55.55
C LYS A 13 -19.40 10.17 -54.14
N VAL A 14 -18.84 11.37 -54.01
CA VAL A 14 -18.49 12.02 -52.76
C VAL A 14 -19.67 12.24 -51.81
N ASP A 15 -20.89 12.19 -52.32
CA ASP A 15 -22.11 12.40 -51.52
C ASP A 15 -22.42 11.21 -50.57
N ASP A 16 -22.03 9.98 -50.91
CA ASP A 16 -22.24 8.82 -50.06
C ASP A 16 -21.31 8.77 -48.85
N MET A 17 -20.11 9.40 -48.94
CA MET A 17 -19.18 9.48 -47.82
C MET A 17 -19.63 10.45 -46.73
N ARG A 18 -20.43 11.47 -47.05
CA ARG A 18 -20.90 12.43 -46.03
C ARG A 18 -21.97 11.89 -45.11
N VAL A 19 -22.77 10.95 -45.58
CA VAL A 19 -23.80 10.29 -44.75
C VAL A 19 -23.16 9.30 -43.76
N ILE A 20 -22.14 8.54 -44.20
CA ILE A 20 -21.43 7.58 -43.36
C ILE A 20 -20.66 8.29 -42.24
N CYS A 21 -20.04 9.44 -42.51
CA CYS A 21 -19.33 10.23 -41.47
C CYS A 21 -20.29 10.79 -40.42
N LYS A 22 -21.51 11.18 -40.78
CA LYS A 22 -22.45 11.72 -39.77
C LYS A 22 -22.99 10.63 -38.83
N THR A 23 -23.25 9.45 -39.31
CA THR A 23 -23.71 8.34 -38.46
C THR A 23 -22.60 7.79 -37.59
N ALA A 24 -21.36 7.71 -38.10
CA ALA A 24 -20.19 7.29 -37.30
C ALA A 24 -19.87 8.26 -36.16
N GLN A 25 -20.09 9.57 -36.35
CA GLN A 25 -19.82 10.59 -35.36
C GLN A 25 -20.78 10.51 -34.16
N TRP A 26 -22.04 10.15 -34.38
CA TRP A 26 -23.04 9.94 -33.32
C TRP A 26 -22.77 8.66 -32.49
N VAL A 27 -22.31 7.59 -33.15
CA VAL A 27 -21.96 6.34 -32.46
C VAL A 27 -20.74 6.54 -31.56
N LEU A 28 -19.75 7.30 -31.99
CA LEU A 28 -18.57 7.62 -31.17
C LEU A 28 -18.90 8.51 -29.95
N VAL A 29 -19.84 9.45 -30.07
CA VAL A 29 -20.28 10.28 -28.93
C VAL A 29 -21.06 9.44 -27.92
N LEU A 30 -21.91 8.51 -28.35
CA LEU A 30 -22.63 7.60 -27.46
C LEU A 30 -21.72 6.59 -26.77
N ALA A 31 -20.69 6.07 -27.46
CA ALA A 31 -19.69 5.18 -26.87
C ALA A 31 -18.78 5.91 -25.86
N GLY A 32 -18.48 7.19 -26.14
CA GLY A 32 -17.69 8.03 -25.24
C GLY A 32 -18.41 8.37 -23.91
N MET A 33 -19.73 8.50 -23.92
CA MET A 33 -20.50 8.77 -22.69
C MET A 33 -20.69 7.54 -21.78
N LEU A 34 -20.59 6.33 -22.31
CA LEU A 34 -20.69 5.10 -21.51
C LEU A 34 -19.43 4.78 -20.72
N VAL A 35 -18.26 5.36 -21.10
CA VAL A 35 -16.99 5.13 -20.40
C VAL A 35 -16.79 6.09 -19.22
N LEU A 36 -17.51 7.20 -19.15
CA LEU A 36 -17.37 8.22 -18.10
C LEU A 36 -18.14 7.92 -16.80
N GLY A 37 -18.82 6.78 -16.70
CA GLY A 37 -19.71 6.46 -15.61
C GLY A 37 -19.30 5.29 -14.71
N SER A 38 -18.07 4.78 -14.79
CA SER A 38 -17.61 3.85 -13.77
C SER A 38 -17.37 4.66 -12.49
N PRO A 39 -18.18 4.52 -11.42
CA PRO A 39 -17.82 5.08 -10.12
C PRO A 39 -16.46 4.48 -9.80
N ALA A 40 -15.43 5.31 -9.70
CA ALA A 40 -14.19 4.92 -9.05
C ALA A 40 -14.59 4.56 -7.62
N TYR A 41 -14.84 3.28 -7.35
CA TYR A 41 -14.96 2.77 -6.00
C TYR A 41 -13.63 3.06 -5.33
N GLY A 42 -13.57 4.19 -4.64
CA GLY A 42 -12.42 4.56 -3.84
C GLY A 42 -12.19 3.43 -2.85
N GLU A 43 -11.02 2.83 -2.88
CA GLU A 43 -10.63 1.80 -1.92
C GLU A 43 -10.84 2.34 -0.50
N GLU A 44 -11.60 1.62 0.33
CA GLU A 44 -11.85 2.00 1.73
C GLU A 44 -10.52 2.05 2.48
N LYS A 45 -10.23 3.21 3.08
CA LYS A 45 -8.97 3.46 3.78
C LYS A 45 -9.25 3.80 5.23
N TYR A 46 -8.43 3.26 6.10
CA TYR A 46 -8.56 3.36 7.54
C TYR A 46 -7.28 3.82 8.20
N SER A 47 -7.36 4.08 9.50
CA SER A 47 -6.21 4.40 10.34
C SER A 47 -5.93 3.30 11.36
N VAL A 48 -4.64 3.16 11.70
CA VAL A 48 -4.16 2.28 12.77
C VAL A 48 -3.33 3.12 13.72
N SER A 49 -3.68 3.17 14.99
CA SER A 49 -2.93 3.96 15.97
C SER A 49 -2.74 3.27 17.31
N GLY A 50 -1.66 3.64 17.99
CA GLY A 50 -1.33 3.05 19.26
C GLY A 50 -0.20 3.72 19.99
N VAL A 51 0.32 3.04 21.00
CA VAL A 51 1.38 3.48 21.87
C VAL A 51 2.43 2.38 22.00
N LEU A 52 3.68 2.78 21.93
CA LEU A 52 4.85 1.99 22.26
C LEU A 52 5.22 2.26 23.71
N THR A 53 5.60 1.23 24.45
CA THR A 53 6.16 1.33 25.79
C THR A 53 7.53 0.65 25.80
N PHE A 54 8.55 1.33 26.30
CA PHE A 54 9.93 0.86 26.28
C PHE A 54 10.72 1.42 27.48
N GLN A 55 11.79 0.76 27.88
CA GLN A 55 12.67 1.24 28.93
C GLN A 55 13.83 2.08 28.39
N GLU A 56 14.31 1.77 27.19
CA GLU A 56 15.44 2.43 26.52
C GLU A 56 15.24 2.42 25.01
N GLY A 57 16.06 3.11 24.25
CA GLY A 57 16.06 3.15 22.79
C GLY A 57 16.35 4.52 22.23
N GLU A 58 16.76 4.57 20.98
CA GLU A 58 16.97 5.80 20.21
C GLU A 58 15.95 5.94 19.10
N ILE A 59 15.67 4.84 18.43
CA ILE A 59 14.76 4.79 17.29
C ILE A 59 13.84 3.58 17.44
N VAL A 60 12.58 3.76 17.08
CA VAL A 60 11.62 2.64 16.95
C VAL A 60 11.05 2.65 15.55
N PHE A 61 11.07 1.48 14.92
CA PHE A 61 10.37 1.21 13.67
C PHE A 61 9.07 0.51 14.00
N VAL A 62 7.95 1.03 13.54
CA VAL A 62 6.66 0.35 13.62
C VAL A 62 6.22 0.03 12.19
N SER A 63 5.84 -1.20 11.94
CA SER A 63 5.50 -1.65 10.59
C SER A 63 4.22 -2.47 10.55
N LEU A 64 3.43 -2.24 9.50
CA LEU A 64 2.27 -3.05 9.14
C LEU A 64 2.70 -4.07 8.08
N TYR A 65 2.63 -5.34 8.43
CA TYR A 65 2.93 -6.44 7.53
C TYR A 65 1.65 -7.03 6.95
N THR A 66 1.61 -7.29 5.66
CA THR A 66 0.62 -8.17 5.04
C THR A 66 1.00 -9.63 5.26
N PRO A 67 0.07 -10.60 5.11
CA PRO A 67 0.38 -12.02 5.26
C PRO A 67 1.56 -12.48 4.41
N ASP A 68 1.64 -12.00 3.16
CA ASP A 68 2.70 -12.41 2.22
C ASP A 68 4.06 -11.81 2.57
N ARG A 69 4.09 -10.57 3.05
CA ARG A 69 5.34 -9.97 3.54
C ARG A 69 5.81 -10.61 4.83
N PHE A 70 4.87 -11.02 5.69
CA PHE A 70 5.20 -11.67 6.95
C PHE A 70 5.84 -13.05 6.75
N LYS A 71 5.41 -13.85 5.78
CA LYS A 71 6.00 -15.16 5.48
C LYS A 71 7.51 -15.10 5.25
N ASP A 72 7.99 -13.97 4.78
CA ASP A 72 9.39 -13.79 4.38
C ASP A 72 10.05 -12.57 5.07
N PHE A 73 9.51 -12.17 6.23
CA PHE A 73 9.93 -10.94 6.89
C PHE A 73 11.41 -10.95 7.31
N LYS A 74 11.99 -12.14 7.49
CA LYS A 74 13.41 -12.31 7.84
C LYS A 74 14.36 -11.95 6.71
N ASN A 75 13.92 -12.07 5.46
CA ASN A 75 14.75 -11.92 4.27
C ASN A 75 14.41 -10.66 3.47
N LYS A 76 13.37 -9.94 3.85
CA LYS A 76 12.90 -8.74 3.15
C LYS A 76 13.10 -7.49 3.99
N PRO A 77 13.40 -6.35 3.35
CA PRO A 77 13.42 -5.07 4.03
C PRO A 77 12.06 -4.75 4.63
N LEU A 78 12.04 -3.81 5.59
CA LEU A 78 10.80 -3.29 6.16
C LEU A 78 9.81 -2.90 5.04
N PRO A 79 8.49 -3.02 5.27
CA PRO A 79 7.51 -2.49 4.34
C PRO A 79 7.80 -1.02 4.03
N PRO A 80 7.61 -0.55 2.78
CA PRO A 80 7.79 0.86 2.44
C PRO A 80 6.68 1.71 3.08
N GLU A 81 6.82 3.02 3.06
CA GLU A 81 5.70 3.93 3.37
C GLU A 81 4.48 3.64 2.47
N PRO A 82 3.26 3.75 3.00
CA PRO A 82 2.91 4.22 4.34
C PRO A 82 2.90 3.12 5.43
N TYR A 83 3.43 1.94 5.16
CA TYR A 83 3.35 0.77 6.04
C TYR A 83 4.46 0.69 7.09
N THR A 84 5.43 1.57 7.07
CA THR A 84 6.46 1.70 8.11
C THR A 84 6.57 3.14 8.56
N GLN A 85 6.57 3.32 9.87
CA GLN A 85 6.86 4.59 10.54
C GLN A 85 8.16 4.46 11.31
N VAL A 86 9.06 5.42 11.12
CA VAL A 86 10.30 5.56 11.88
C VAL A 86 10.10 6.64 12.91
N ILE A 87 10.32 6.34 14.17
CA ILE A 87 10.16 7.25 15.30
C ILE A 87 11.50 7.45 15.97
N GLU A 88 12.13 8.61 15.75
CA GLU A 88 13.25 9.05 16.56
C GLU A 88 12.72 9.56 17.88
N LEU A 89 13.18 8.95 18.98
CA LEU A 89 12.64 9.23 20.30
C LEU A 89 13.19 10.54 20.84
N SER A 90 12.30 11.49 21.15
CA SER A 90 12.68 12.73 21.84
C SER A 90 13.13 12.46 23.28
N PRO A 91 13.87 13.39 23.90
CA PRO A 91 14.24 13.27 25.33
C PRO A 91 13.02 13.07 26.25
N GLU A 92 11.90 13.72 25.95
CA GLU A 92 10.65 13.61 26.71
C GLU A 92 10.03 12.22 26.56
N GLN A 93 10.01 11.68 25.33
CA GLN A 93 9.51 10.32 25.06
C GLN A 93 10.37 9.26 25.75
N LYS A 94 11.71 9.42 25.70
CA LYS A 94 12.64 8.54 26.42
C LYS A 94 12.40 8.58 27.92
N LYS A 95 12.24 9.77 28.52
CA LYS A 95 11.94 9.94 29.94
C LYS A 95 10.58 9.34 30.30
N ALA A 96 9.59 9.49 29.44
CA ALA A 96 8.25 8.93 29.66
C ALA A 96 8.17 7.41 29.38
N GLY A 97 9.18 6.83 28.70
CA GLY A 97 9.16 5.43 28.26
C GLY A 97 8.04 5.12 27.27
N ARG A 98 7.54 6.14 26.55
CA ARG A 98 6.34 6.00 25.69
C ARG A 98 6.45 6.85 24.42
N ALA A 99 5.98 6.31 23.32
CA ALA A 99 5.80 7.03 22.05
C ALA A 99 4.52 6.60 21.35
N ALA A 100 3.82 7.55 20.72
CA ALA A 100 2.63 7.25 19.94
C ALA A 100 3.00 6.99 18.48
N PHE A 101 2.20 6.19 17.79
CA PHE A 101 2.28 5.98 16.35
C PHE A 101 0.90 6.04 15.71
N THR A 102 0.86 6.42 14.41
CA THR A 102 -0.40 6.46 13.64
C THR A 102 -0.12 6.24 12.16
N PHE A 103 -0.70 5.20 11.60
CA PHE A 103 -0.80 4.97 10.17
C PHE A 103 -2.13 5.53 9.66
N LYS A 104 -2.11 6.22 8.51
CA LYS A 104 -3.30 6.78 7.85
C LYS A 104 -3.39 6.29 6.42
N GLY A 105 -4.61 6.20 5.91
CA GLY A 105 -4.82 5.86 4.51
C GLY A 105 -4.47 4.41 4.16
N ILE A 106 -4.53 3.50 5.13
CA ILE A 106 -4.25 2.09 4.94
C ILE A 106 -5.49 1.39 4.37
N PRO A 107 -5.35 0.68 3.25
CA PRO A 107 -6.45 -0.07 2.67
C PRO A 107 -7.05 -1.08 3.62
N LYS A 108 -8.34 -1.40 3.42
CA LYS A 108 -9.00 -2.52 4.09
C LYS A 108 -8.21 -3.81 3.90
N GLY A 109 -8.00 -4.59 4.96
CA GLY A 109 -7.21 -5.81 4.86
C GLY A 109 -6.84 -6.41 6.21
N THR A 110 -5.99 -7.42 6.16
CA THR A 110 -5.44 -8.08 7.35
C THR A 110 -3.97 -7.72 7.49
N TYR A 111 -3.58 -7.21 8.65
CA TYR A 111 -2.22 -6.74 8.92
C TYR A 111 -1.69 -7.27 10.24
N GLY A 112 -0.38 -7.51 10.31
CA GLY A 112 0.34 -7.71 11.56
C GLY A 112 1.07 -6.44 11.95
N VAL A 113 0.99 -6.01 13.21
CA VAL A 113 1.73 -4.85 13.71
C VAL A 113 2.97 -5.32 14.44
N ILE A 114 4.13 -4.96 13.91
CA ILE A 114 5.45 -5.35 14.45
C ILE A 114 6.26 -4.10 14.70
N ALA A 115 6.92 -4.03 15.83
CA ALA A 115 7.84 -2.96 16.16
C ALA A 115 9.25 -3.50 16.43
N PHE A 116 10.24 -2.74 16.01
CA PHE A 116 11.66 -2.99 16.23
C PHE A 116 12.23 -1.81 16.96
N ARG A 117 12.94 -2.06 18.05
CA ARG A 117 13.61 -1.01 18.81
C ARG A 117 15.10 -1.05 18.58
N GLU A 118 15.68 0.09 18.31
CA GLU A 118 17.12 0.24 18.16
C GLU A 118 17.73 1.05 19.30
N SER A 119 18.78 0.50 19.90
CA SER A 119 19.50 1.11 21.00
C SER A 119 20.59 2.08 20.54
N LYS A 120 21.04 1.98 19.30
CA LYS A 120 22.16 2.76 18.74
C LYS A 120 21.78 3.36 17.41
N LYS A 121 22.03 4.64 17.19
CA LYS A 121 21.72 5.37 15.93
C LYS A 121 22.50 4.89 14.68
N ASN A 122 22.82 3.62 14.57
CA ASN A 122 23.64 3.11 13.50
C ASN A 122 22.92 2.15 12.53
N LEU A 123 21.61 1.99 12.64
CA LEU A 123 20.83 1.17 11.74
C LEU A 123 20.89 1.76 10.32
N LYS A 124 21.83 1.28 9.57
CA LYS A 124 21.63 1.18 8.12
C LYS A 124 20.57 0.11 7.95
N ARG A 125 19.39 0.47 7.42
CA ARG A 125 18.22 -0.39 7.14
C ARG A 125 18.61 -1.78 6.55
N ASP A 126 19.44 -2.52 7.26
CA ASP A 126 19.92 -3.83 6.88
C ASP A 126 19.02 -4.87 7.55
N PRO A 127 18.22 -5.63 6.78
CA PRO A 127 17.32 -6.64 7.33
C PRO A 127 18.03 -7.65 8.23
N SER A 128 19.29 -7.95 7.98
CA SER A 128 20.07 -8.90 8.78
C SER A 128 20.33 -8.42 10.21
N GLN A 129 20.18 -7.13 10.47
CA GLN A 129 20.42 -6.54 11.80
C GLN A 129 19.14 -6.42 12.63
N TYR A 130 17.95 -6.42 12.03
CA TYR A 130 16.67 -6.30 12.73
C TYR A 130 16.43 -7.43 13.75
N PHE A 131 17.08 -8.58 13.60
CA PHE A 131 16.95 -9.71 14.51
C PHE A 131 17.90 -9.71 15.68
N LYS A 132 18.83 -8.77 15.71
CA LYS A 132 19.76 -8.58 16.84
C LYS A 132 19.21 -7.62 17.90
N GLU A 133 18.18 -6.84 17.50
CA GLU A 133 17.53 -5.84 18.34
C GLU A 133 16.19 -6.35 18.86
N PRO A 134 15.67 -5.82 19.96
CA PRO A 134 14.38 -6.22 20.50
C PRO A 134 13.25 -6.01 19.50
N VAL A 135 12.49 -7.09 19.29
CA VAL A 135 11.29 -7.12 18.43
C VAL A 135 10.08 -7.34 19.31
N SER A 136 9.03 -6.59 19.10
CA SER A 136 7.75 -6.77 19.77
C SER A 136 6.59 -6.66 18.81
N THR A 137 5.45 -7.20 19.19
CA THR A 137 4.24 -7.22 18.37
C THR A 137 3.02 -6.83 19.20
N TYR A 138 1.97 -6.43 18.50
CA TYR A 138 0.68 -6.28 19.13
C TYR A 138 0.21 -7.61 19.74
N LYS A 139 -0.30 -7.58 20.96
CA LYS A 139 -0.74 -8.73 21.79
C LYS A 139 0.37 -9.62 22.38
N MET A 140 1.64 -9.40 22.06
CA MET A 140 2.71 -10.27 22.54
C MET A 140 3.93 -9.46 22.96
N ILE A 141 4.52 -9.84 24.09
CA ILE A 141 5.78 -9.26 24.59
C ILE A 141 6.98 -9.91 23.88
N ALA A 142 6.83 -11.16 23.41
CA ALA A 142 7.84 -11.88 22.65
C ALA A 142 7.26 -12.35 21.32
N PHE A 143 8.03 -12.23 20.25
CA PHE A 143 7.61 -12.62 18.91
C PHE A 143 7.54 -14.16 18.79
N SER A 144 6.32 -14.72 18.71
CA SER A 144 6.08 -16.17 18.58
C SER A 144 6.28 -16.71 17.16
N GLY A 145 6.31 -15.85 16.17
CA GLY A 145 6.39 -16.24 14.76
C GLY A 145 5.05 -16.67 14.14
N ASN A 146 3.95 -16.68 14.89
CA ASN A 146 2.64 -17.05 14.37
C ASN A 146 1.83 -15.83 13.89
N TRP A 147 1.42 -15.88 12.63
CA TRP A 147 0.57 -14.84 12.04
C TRP A 147 -0.77 -14.66 12.76
N SER A 148 -1.41 -15.76 13.15
CA SER A 148 -2.71 -15.74 13.85
C SER A 148 -2.71 -14.90 15.11
N ASP A 149 -1.56 -14.82 15.79
CA ASP A 149 -1.44 -14.20 17.11
C ASP A 149 -1.28 -12.68 17.00
N ILE A 150 -0.72 -12.18 15.88
CA ILE A 150 -0.38 -10.78 15.69
C ILE A 150 -1.29 -10.03 14.71
N LYS A 151 -2.16 -10.74 14.01
CA LYS A 151 -3.01 -10.15 12.99
C LYS A 151 -4.11 -9.27 13.57
N ILE A 152 -4.43 -8.22 12.84
CA ILE A 152 -5.60 -7.35 13.01
C ILE A 152 -6.40 -7.31 11.71
N GLU A 153 -7.72 -7.25 11.81
CA GLU A 153 -8.61 -7.05 10.67
C GLU A 153 -8.93 -5.56 10.56
N LEU A 154 -8.46 -4.92 9.49
CA LEU A 154 -8.65 -3.51 9.24
C LEU A 154 -9.85 -3.29 8.30
N ASN A 155 -11.05 -3.24 8.87
CA ASN A 155 -12.32 -2.92 8.21
C ASN A 155 -12.99 -1.67 8.81
N LYS A 156 -12.33 -1.01 9.74
CA LYS A 156 -12.62 0.25 10.39
C LYS A 156 -11.34 0.79 11.03
N ASP A 157 -11.34 2.02 11.51
CA ASP A 157 -10.23 2.57 12.30
C ASP A 157 -9.94 1.68 13.52
N VAL A 158 -8.68 1.32 13.68
CA VAL A 158 -8.18 0.55 14.83
C VAL A 158 -7.35 1.49 15.71
N ARG A 159 -7.74 1.60 16.97
CA ARG A 159 -7.09 2.48 17.96
C ARG A 159 -6.72 1.71 19.22
N GLY A 160 -5.80 2.26 20.01
CA GLY A 160 -5.42 1.69 21.29
C GLY A 160 -4.54 0.44 21.18
N ILE A 161 -3.78 0.30 20.11
CA ILE A 161 -2.77 -0.74 20.00
C ILE A 161 -1.65 -0.45 21.00
N GLU A 162 -1.34 -1.39 21.87
CA GLU A 162 -0.20 -1.31 22.79
C GLU A 162 0.87 -2.32 22.38
N ILE A 163 2.10 -1.84 22.24
CA ILE A 163 3.28 -2.66 21.99
C ILE A 163 4.30 -2.36 23.10
N ARG A 164 4.79 -3.41 23.73
CA ARG A 164 5.73 -3.31 24.87
C ARG A 164 7.03 -4.06 24.54
N PHE A 165 8.15 -3.39 24.80
CA PHE A 165 9.49 -3.96 24.70
C PHE A 165 10.02 -4.37 26.07
#